data_25f4be9cdaf693dff3c0ca1a1a6d06f6
#
_entry.id   25f4be9cdaf693dff3c0ca1a1a6d06f6
#
_cell.length_a   1.000
_cell.length_b   1.000
_cell.length_c   1.000
_cell.angle_alpha   90.00
_cell.angle_beta   90.00
_cell.angle_gamma   90.00
#
_symmetry.space_group_name_H-M   'P 1'
#
loop_
_entity.id
_entity.type
_entity.pdbx_description
1 polymer ?
#
loop_
_entity_poly.entity_id
_entity_poly.type
_entity_poly.pdbx_seq_one_letter_code
_entity_poly.pdbx_strand_id
1 'polypeptide(L)'
;MQIFVDADACPVVHIIEKIAKKYQIAVTLLCDTNHILDSEYSEVMVVGAGADAVDYKLISICHKGDIVVSQDYGVAAMALGKGAYAIHQSGKWYTDDNIDRMLMERHLNKKAKRSSSKNHIKGPRKRTEEDDNRFAESFEKMIRKAIG
;
A
#
# COMPACT_ATOMS: atom_id res chain seq x y z
N MET A 1 -16.23 -3.72 5.71
CA MET A 1 -15.06 -3.23 4.97
C MET A 1 -13.99 -2.81 5.97
N GLN A 2 -12.76 -3.21 5.75
CA GLN A 2 -11.61 -2.89 6.57
C GLN A 2 -10.49 -2.35 5.71
N ILE A 3 -9.53 -1.68 6.34
CA ILE A 3 -8.35 -1.17 5.66
C ILE A 3 -7.14 -1.95 6.16
N PHE A 4 -6.36 -2.49 5.24
CA PHE A 4 -5.12 -3.21 5.52
C PHE A 4 -3.95 -2.42 4.93
N VAL A 5 -2.93 -2.20 5.73
CA VAL A 5 -1.77 -1.40 5.35
C VAL A 5 -0.51 -2.27 5.43
N ASP A 6 0.20 -2.34 4.31
CA ASP A 6 1.57 -2.84 4.27
C ASP A 6 2.43 -1.73 4.87
N ALA A 7 2.67 -1.81 6.18
CA ALA A 7 3.11 -0.66 6.95
C ALA A 7 4.63 -0.46 6.98
N ASP A 8 5.39 -1.42 6.48
CA ASP A 8 6.85 -1.28 6.42
C ASP A 8 7.22 -0.14 5.47
N ALA A 9 7.96 0.84 6.00
CA ALA A 9 8.37 2.03 5.26
C ALA A 9 7.20 2.84 4.65
N CYS A 10 5.99 2.74 5.22
CA CYS A 10 4.83 3.47 4.74
C CYS A 10 4.78 4.87 5.37
N PRO A 11 4.88 5.94 4.57
CA PRO A 11 4.92 7.31 5.11
C PRO A 11 3.54 7.90 5.39
N VAL A 12 2.45 7.19 5.11
CA VAL A 12 1.09 7.75 5.18
C VAL A 12 0.21 7.11 6.25
N VAL A 13 0.80 6.34 7.17
CA VAL A 13 0.04 5.64 8.22
C VAL A 13 -0.84 6.61 9.01
N HIS A 14 -0.28 7.73 9.45
CA HIS A 14 -1.03 8.72 10.24
C HIS A 14 -2.19 9.35 9.46
N ILE A 15 -2.04 9.53 8.16
CA ILE A 15 -3.08 10.05 7.28
C ILE A 15 -4.21 9.03 7.14
N ILE A 16 -3.84 7.76 6.94
CA ILE A 16 -4.80 6.65 6.84
C ILE A 16 -5.65 6.57 8.11
N GLU A 17 -5.00 6.60 9.27
CA GLU A 17 -5.67 6.51 10.55
C GLU A 17 -6.62 7.68 10.80
N LYS A 18 -6.18 8.90 10.48
CA LYS A 18 -7.00 10.10 10.62
C LYS A 18 -8.29 10.00 9.80
N ILE A 19 -8.17 9.60 8.55
CA ILE A 19 -9.32 9.50 7.65
C ILE A 19 -10.20 8.31 8.02
N ALA A 20 -9.62 7.17 8.34
CA ALA A 20 -10.36 5.98 8.77
C ALA A 20 -11.17 6.25 10.02
N LYS A 21 -10.59 6.98 10.97
CA LYS A 21 -11.27 7.38 12.22
C LYS A 21 -12.48 8.24 11.94
N LYS A 22 -12.38 9.14 10.99
CA LYS A 22 -13.50 9.99 10.55
C LYS A 22 -14.70 9.16 10.07
N TYR A 23 -14.43 8.05 9.39
CA TYR A 23 -15.46 7.17 8.84
C TYR A 23 -15.74 5.95 9.73
N GLN A 24 -15.10 5.86 10.88
CA GLN A 24 -15.23 4.75 11.83
C GLN A 24 -14.89 3.39 11.19
N ILE A 25 -13.82 3.35 10.42
CA ILE A 25 -13.36 2.15 9.73
C ILE A 25 -12.15 1.57 10.46
N ALA A 26 -12.16 0.26 10.67
CA ALA A 26 -11.03 -0.44 11.29
C ALA A 26 -9.83 -0.48 10.36
N VAL A 27 -8.64 -0.26 10.93
CA VAL A 27 -7.36 -0.32 10.21
C VAL A 27 -6.48 -1.37 10.87
N THR A 28 -5.87 -2.21 10.06
CA THR A 28 -4.85 -3.16 10.49
C THR A 28 -3.53 -2.79 9.82
N LEU A 29 -2.50 -2.55 10.63
CA LEU A 29 -1.15 -2.27 10.16
C LEU A 29 -0.35 -3.56 10.24
N LEU A 30 0.14 -4.05 9.10
CA LEU A 30 0.97 -5.24 9.05
C LEU A 30 2.43 -4.82 8.90
N CYS A 31 3.28 -5.35 9.77
CA CYS A 31 4.71 -5.06 9.74
C CYS A 31 5.50 -6.32 10.08
N ASP A 32 6.80 -6.32 9.74
CA ASP A 32 7.68 -7.42 10.10
C ASP A 32 8.25 -7.21 11.51
N THR A 33 9.01 -8.21 12.00
CA THR A 33 9.59 -8.16 13.34
C THR A 33 10.67 -7.10 13.52
N ASN A 34 11.20 -6.56 12.42
CA ASN A 34 12.24 -5.52 12.44
C ASN A 34 11.66 -4.10 12.42
N HIS A 35 10.36 -3.96 12.15
CA HIS A 35 9.69 -2.66 11.96
C HIS A 35 8.42 -2.55 12.78
N ILE A 36 8.49 -2.94 14.06
CA ILE A 36 7.31 -2.95 14.93
C ILE A 36 6.81 -1.53 15.16
N LEU A 37 5.52 -1.33 14.89
CA LEU A 37 4.84 -0.07 15.04
C LEU A 37 3.90 -0.09 16.24
N ASP A 38 3.64 1.07 16.80
CA ASP A 38 2.62 1.27 17.82
C ASP A 38 1.50 2.15 17.26
N SER A 39 0.26 1.87 17.65
CA SER A 39 -0.87 2.70 17.26
C SER A 39 -1.94 2.67 18.35
N GLU A 40 -2.53 3.83 18.61
CA GLU A 40 -3.67 3.94 19.53
C GLU A 40 -4.99 3.61 18.85
N TYR A 41 -5.04 3.69 17.52
CA TYR A 41 -6.25 3.47 16.74
C TYR A 41 -6.28 2.12 16.04
N SER A 42 -5.19 1.79 15.34
CA SER A 42 -5.11 0.60 14.48
C SER A 42 -4.73 -0.64 15.26
N GLU A 43 -5.18 -1.78 14.79
CA GLU A 43 -4.61 -3.05 15.19
C GLU A 43 -3.26 -3.19 14.52
N VAL A 44 -2.22 -3.52 15.29
CA VAL A 44 -0.89 -3.77 14.75
C VAL A 44 -0.65 -5.27 14.72
N MET A 45 -0.40 -5.80 13.54
CA MET A 45 -0.14 -7.22 13.33
C MET A 45 1.31 -7.41 12.93
N VAL A 46 2.10 -7.97 13.85
CA VAL A 46 3.50 -8.28 13.59
C VAL A 46 3.57 -9.67 12.97
N VAL A 47 4.05 -9.73 11.74
CA VAL A 47 4.20 -10.98 10.99
C VAL A 47 5.68 -11.36 11.02
N GLY A 48 5.99 -12.64 10.88
CA GLY A 48 7.37 -13.13 10.97
C GLY A 48 8.36 -12.39 10.07
N ALA A 49 9.65 -12.62 10.26
CA ALA A 49 10.71 -11.97 9.51
C ALA A 49 10.65 -12.31 8.01
N GLY A 50 10.92 -11.32 7.16
CA GLY A 50 10.96 -11.50 5.71
C GLY A 50 9.86 -10.71 5.00
N ALA A 51 10.22 -10.12 3.85
CA ALA A 51 9.31 -9.26 3.07
C ALA A 51 8.04 -10.01 2.63
N ASP A 52 8.18 -11.30 2.28
CA ASP A 52 7.06 -12.08 1.76
C ASP A 52 6.04 -12.43 2.84
N ALA A 53 6.45 -12.49 4.12
CA ALA A 53 5.56 -12.85 5.22
C ALA A 53 4.41 -11.85 5.38
N VAL A 54 4.70 -10.55 5.27
CA VAL A 54 3.69 -9.48 5.34
C VAL A 54 2.73 -9.61 4.16
N ASP A 55 3.26 -9.80 2.95
CA ASP A 55 2.46 -9.91 1.73
C ASP A 55 1.48 -11.08 1.80
N TYR A 56 1.95 -12.26 2.20
CA TYR A 56 1.11 -13.44 2.35
C TYR A 56 0.01 -13.24 3.36
N LYS A 57 0.36 -12.70 4.53
CA LYS A 57 -0.62 -12.48 5.59
C LYS A 57 -1.68 -11.48 5.16
N LEU A 58 -1.26 -10.37 4.57
CA LEU A 58 -2.18 -9.33 4.12
C LEU A 58 -3.19 -9.90 3.12
N ILE A 59 -2.74 -10.63 2.13
CA ILE A 59 -3.61 -11.21 1.12
C ILE A 59 -4.51 -12.29 1.72
N SER A 60 -4.01 -13.06 2.69
CA SER A 60 -4.81 -14.13 3.31
C SER A 60 -5.99 -13.59 4.11
N ILE A 61 -5.87 -12.40 4.69
CA ILE A 61 -6.92 -11.80 5.53
C ILE A 61 -7.77 -10.75 4.81
N CYS A 62 -7.36 -10.34 3.61
CA CYS A 62 -8.08 -9.38 2.80
C CYS A 62 -9.30 -10.03 2.14
N HIS A 63 -10.42 -9.31 2.09
CA HIS A 63 -11.66 -9.77 1.49
C HIS A 63 -12.18 -8.77 0.45
N LYS A 64 -13.12 -9.22 -0.36
CA LYS A 64 -13.81 -8.36 -1.33
C LYS A 64 -14.35 -7.11 -0.65
N GLY A 65 -14.09 -5.96 -1.25
CA GLY A 65 -14.56 -4.66 -0.75
C GLY A 65 -13.65 -4.00 0.27
N ASP A 66 -12.61 -4.69 0.75
CA ASP A 66 -11.61 -4.09 1.63
C ASP A 66 -10.69 -3.15 0.84
N ILE A 67 -9.96 -2.31 1.57
CA ILE A 67 -8.97 -1.40 0.97
C ILE A 67 -7.59 -1.83 1.41
N VAL A 68 -6.67 -1.95 0.46
CA VAL A 68 -5.27 -2.30 0.70
C VAL A 68 -4.39 -1.13 0.31
N VAL A 69 -3.53 -0.68 1.23
CA VAL A 69 -2.53 0.34 0.97
C VAL A 69 -1.16 -0.33 0.91
N SER A 70 -0.54 -0.32 -0.26
CA SER A 70 0.78 -0.93 -0.46
C SER A 70 1.51 -0.25 -1.61
N GLN A 71 2.84 -0.19 -1.48
CA GLN A 71 3.70 0.23 -2.58
C GLN A 71 4.16 -0.95 -3.44
N ASP A 72 3.78 -2.17 -3.08
CA ASP A 72 4.14 -3.39 -3.82
C ASP A 72 3.06 -3.72 -4.84
N TYR A 73 3.42 -3.66 -6.12
CA TYR A 73 2.50 -3.93 -7.24
C TYR A 73 1.99 -5.37 -7.23
N GLY A 74 2.81 -6.32 -6.76
CA GLY A 74 2.38 -7.72 -6.65
C GLY A 74 1.27 -7.90 -5.62
N VAL A 75 1.41 -7.25 -4.46
CA VAL A 75 0.36 -7.24 -3.43
C VAL A 75 -0.91 -6.60 -3.96
N ALA A 76 -0.77 -5.46 -4.65
CA ALA A 76 -1.90 -4.76 -5.26
C ALA A 76 -2.63 -5.64 -6.27
N ALA A 77 -1.90 -6.33 -7.13
CA ALA A 77 -2.48 -7.23 -8.12
C ALA A 77 -3.29 -8.36 -7.46
N MET A 78 -2.74 -8.95 -6.39
CA MET A 78 -3.45 -10.01 -5.66
C MET A 78 -4.69 -9.47 -4.94
N ALA A 79 -4.62 -8.27 -4.37
CA ALA A 79 -5.77 -7.63 -3.73
C ALA A 79 -6.89 -7.38 -4.73
N LEU A 80 -6.56 -6.84 -5.90
CA LEU A 80 -7.54 -6.64 -6.97
C LEU A 80 -8.16 -7.96 -7.41
N GLY A 81 -7.38 -9.02 -7.50
CA GLY A 81 -7.87 -10.35 -7.83
C GLY A 81 -8.90 -10.89 -6.84
N LYS A 82 -8.85 -10.46 -5.60
CA LYS A 82 -9.83 -10.82 -4.56
C LYS A 82 -11.04 -9.88 -4.53
N GLY A 83 -11.07 -8.87 -5.38
CA GLY A 83 -12.15 -7.89 -5.40
C GLY A 83 -11.99 -6.77 -4.39
N ALA A 84 -10.82 -6.61 -3.80
CA ALA A 84 -10.51 -5.48 -2.93
C ALA A 84 -10.05 -4.28 -3.73
N TYR A 85 -10.08 -3.11 -3.11
CA TYR A 85 -9.50 -1.89 -3.67
C TYR A 85 -8.03 -1.82 -3.24
N ALA A 86 -7.19 -1.24 -4.08
CA ALA A 86 -5.78 -1.06 -3.74
C ALA A 86 -5.30 0.32 -4.14
N ILE A 87 -4.46 0.93 -3.29
CA ILE A 87 -3.95 2.29 -3.49
C ILE A 87 -2.47 2.36 -3.10
N HIS A 88 -1.70 3.10 -3.89
CA HIS A 88 -0.30 3.39 -3.62
C HIS A 88 -0.19 4.61 -2.69
N GLN A 89 0.90 4.71 -1.96
CA GLN A 89 1.15 5.83 -1.05
C GLN A 89 1.19 7.21 -1.73
N SER A 90 1.32 7.24 -3.05
CA SER A 90 1.23 8.48 -3.85
C SER A 90 -0.20 8.95 -4.05
N GLY A 91 -1.18 8.11 -3.73
CA GLY A 91 -2.59 8.36 -4.03
C GLY A 91 -3.07 7.74 -5.33
N LYS A 92 -2.18 7.13 -6.09
CA LYS A 92 -2.56 6.45 -7.33
C LYS A 92 -3.31 5.16 -7.02
N TRP A 93 -4.49 5.01 -7.58
CA TRP A 93 -5.28 3.79 -7.46
C TRP A 93 -4.71 2.72 -8.39
N TYR A 94 -4.58 1.51 -7.86
CA TYR A 94 -4.33 0.35 -8.70
C TYR A 94 -5.66 -0.12 -9.27
N THR A 95 -5.70 -0.38 -10.56
CA THR A 95 -6.89 -0.86 -11.26
C THR A 95 -6.51 -2.02 -12.16
N ASP A 96 -7.50 -2.79 -12.59
CA ASP A 96 -7.26 -3.88 -13.55
C ASP A 96 -6.65 -3.35 -14.84
N ASP A 97 -6.99 -2.10 -15.22
CA ASP A 97 -6.48 -1.48 -16.45
C ASP A 97 -5.01 -1.10 -16.37
N ASN A 98 -4.50 -0.72 -15.18
CA ASN A 98 -3.14 -0.22 -15.05
C ASN A 98 -2.15 -1.19 -14.40
N ILE A 99 -2.65 -2.22 -13.69
CA ILE A 99 -1.77 -3.07 -12.89
C ILE A 99 -0.80 -3.90 -13.76
N ASP A 100 -1.27 -4.40 -14.88
CA ASP A 100 -0.44 -5.19 -15.78
C ASP A 100 0.70 -4.35 -16.35
N ARG A 101 0.41 -3.11 -16.72
CA ARG A 101 1.42 -2.18 -17.23
C ARG A 101 2.45 -1.84 -16.15
N MET A 102 2.00 -1.61 -14.92
CA MET A 102 2.91 -1.32 -13.79
C MET A 102 3.84 -2.49 -13.49
N LEU A 103 3.33 -3.71 -13.54
CA LEU A 103 4.14 -4.91 -13.34
C LEU A 103 5.17 -5.07 -14.46
N MET A 104 4.77 -4.77 -15.70
CA MET A 104 5.68 -4.83 -16.84
C MET A 104 6.77 -3.77 -16.74
N GLU A 105 6.43 -2.54 -16.40
CA GLU A 105 7.39 -1.44 -16.20
C GLU A 105 8.41 -1.82 -15.12
N ARG A 106 7.96 -2.40 -14.01
CA ARG A 106 8.83 -2.87 -12.93
C ARG A 106 9.81 -3.93 -13.44
N HIS A 107 9.33 -4.87 -14.24
CA HIS A 107 10.17 -5.92 -14.81
C HIS A 107 11.22 -5.34 -15.75
N LEU A 108 10.84 -4.44 -16.64
CA LEU A 108 11.74 -3.76 -17.57
C LEU A 108 12.78 -2.92 -16.83
N ASN A 109 12.39 -2.22 -15.79
CA ASN A 109 13.31 -1.44 -14.96
C ASN A 109 14.33 -2.31 -14.25
N LYS A 110 13.94 -3.48 -13.77
CA LYS A 110 14.88 -4.46 -13.19
C LYS A 110 15.89 -4.96 -14.23
N LYS A 111 15.43 -5.24 -15.45
CA LYS A 111 16.31 -5.64 -16.56
C LYS A 111 17.31 -4.54 -16.91
N ALA A 112 16.84 -3.31 -17.01
CA ALA A 112 17.69 -2.16 -17.31
C ALA A 112 18.74 -1.95 -16.20
N LYS A 113 18.39 -2.12 -14.94
CA LYS A 113 19.34 -2.04 -13.81
C LYS A 113 20.43 -3.10 -13.89
N ARG A 114 20.07 -4.32 -14.28
CA ARG A 114 21.04 -5.40 -14.42
C ARG A 114 22.00 -5.18 -15.57
N SER A 115 21.53 -4.58 -16.67
CA SER A 115 22.34 -4.36 -17.86
C SER A 115 23.21 -3.10 -17.80
N SER A 116 22.89 -2.15 -16.93
CA SER A 116 23.64 -0.89 -16.79
C SER A 116 24.11 -0.69 -15.35
N SER A 117 25.05 -1.54 -14.92
CA SER A 117 25.62 -1.49 -13.57
C SER A 117 26.35 -0.19 -13.22
N LYS A 118 26.59 0.68 -14.21
CA LYS A 118 27.28 1.96 -14.03
C LYS A 118 26.36 3.18 -13.94
N ASN A 119 25.07 3.00 -14.14
CA ASN A 119 24.13 4.12 -14.07
C ASN A 119 23.62 4.32 -12.65
N HIS A 120 23.95 5.49 -12.11
CA HIS A 120 23.37 5.92 -10.82
C HIS A 120 21.90 6.24 -11.03
N ILE A 121 21.04 5.38 -10.54
CA ILE A 121 19.61 5.69 -10.48
C ILE A 121 19.42 6.56 -9.26
N LYS A 122 18.97 7.78 -9.50
CA LYS A 122 18.58 8.69 -8.40
C LYS A 122 17.48 8.02 -7.59
N GLY A 123 17.65 8.03 -6.27
CA GLY A 123 16.59 7.58 -5.36
C GLY A 123 15.31 8.42 -5.56
N PRO A 124 14.18 7.96 -5.00
CA PRO A 124 12.94 8.73 -5.09
C PRO A 124 13.14 10.12 -4.48
N ARG A 125 12.48 11.11 -5.05
CA ARG A 125 12.52 12.46 -4.50
C ARG A 125 11.91 12.47 -3.09
N LYS A 126 12.36 13.42 -2.27
CA LYS A 126 11.84 13.58 -0.91
C LYS A 126 10.33 13.87 -0.96
N ARG A 127 9.57 13.16 -0.10
CA ARG A 127 8.13 13.34 0.01
C ARG A 127 7.81 14.74 0.56
N THR A 128 6.79 15.37 -0.02
CA THR A 128 6.36 16.72 0.34
C THR A 128 4.97 16.69 0.99
N GLU A 129 4.59 17.81 1.62
CA GLU A 129 3.24 18.00 2.14
C GLU A 129 2.18 17.90 1.03
N GLU A 130 2.50 18.37 -0.16
CA GLU A 130 1.61 18.26 -1.31
C GLU A 130 1.35 16.81 -1.68
N ASP A 131 2.36 15.95 -1.58
CA ASP A 131 2.20 14.51 -1.79
C ASP A 131 1.23 13.92 -0.77
N ASP A 132 1.33 14.32 0.49
CA ASP A 132 0.46 13.87 1.57
C ASP A 132 -0.99 14.33 1.33
N ASN A 133 -1.19 15.56 0.90
CA ASN A 133 -2.52 16.09 0.58
C ASN A 133 -3.15 15.34 -0.59
N ARG A 134 -2.35 15.02 -1.59
CA ARG A 134 -2.79 14.27 -2.77
C ARG A 134 -3.23 12.85 -2.38
N PHE A 135 -2.45 12.19 -1.52
CA PHE A 135 -2.82 10.88 -1.00
C PHE A 135 -4.11 10.96 -0.19
N ALA A 136 -4.20 11.92 0.74
CA ALA A 136 -5.36 12.06 1.61
C ALA A 136 -6.66 12.22 0.82
N GLU A 137 -6.64 13.08 -0.19
CA GLU A 137 -7.80 13.33 -1.04
C GLU A 137 -8.20 12.08 -1.82
N SER A 138 -7.22 11.41 -2.43
CA SER A 138 -7.44 10.21 -3.22
C SER A 138 -7.93 9.04 -2.36
N PHE A 139 -7.37 8.87 -1.18
CA PHE A 139 -7.73 7.82 -0.24
C PHE A 139 -9.16 7.99 0.26
N GLU A 140 -9.55 9.22 0.59
CA GLU A 140 -10.91 9.51 1.03
C GLU A 140 -11.93 9.22 -0.08
N LYS A 141 -11.59 9.54 -1.34
CA LYS A 141 -12.43 9.17 -2.48
C LYS A 141 -12.62 7.66 -2.59
N MET A 142 -11.57 6.90 -2.37
CA MET A 142 -11.64 5.43 -2.40
C MET A 142 -12.53 4.90 -1.29
N ILE A 143 -12.43 5.44 -0.08
CA ILE A 143 -13.30 5.07 1.04
C ILE A 143 -14.76 5.30 0.67
N ARG A 144 -15.09 6.48 0.13
CA ARG A 144 -16.47 6.80 -0.26
C ARG A 144 -16.99 5.84 -1.32
N LYS A 145 -16.16 5.45 -2.27
CA LYS A 145 -16.51 4.46 -3.29
C LYS A 145 -16.74 3.09 -2.66
N ALA A 146 -15.90 2.69 -1.71
CA ALA A 146 -15.99 1.37 -1.09
C ALA A 146 -17.22 1.22 -0.19
N ILE A 147 -17.62 2.25 0.52
CA ILE A 147 -18.77 2.21 1.43
C ILE A 147 -20.08 2.64 0.75
N GLY A 148 -19.99 3.32 -0.34
CA GLY A 148 -21.14 3.87 -1.04
C GLY A 148 -21.70 3.01 -2.10
#